data_ffbe991e777be25b16908d01cdfc4b71
#
_entry.id   ffbe991e777be25b16908d01cdfc4b71
#
_cell.length_a   1.000
_cell.length_b   1.000
_cell.length_c   1.000
_cell.angle_alpha   90.00
_cell.angle_beta   90.00
_cell.angle_gamma   90.00
#
_symmetry.space_group_name_H-M   'P 1'
#
loop_
_entity.id
_entity.type
_entity.pdbx_description
1 polymer ?
#
loop_
_entity_poly.entity_id
_entity_poly.type
_entity_poly.pdbx_seq_one_letter_code
_entity_poly.pdbx_strand_id
1 'polypeptide(L)' 'MIVLFIANSGYGVGGFYICEWIVSDKNYRVTKMHGNENYNTITTDTDGKLDVISTASSHVFAMVL' A
#
# COMPACT_ATOMS: atom_id res chain seq x y z
N MET A 1 -7.18 10.97 1.61
CA MET A 1 -7.14 9.54 1.31
C MET A 1 -6.10 9.28 0.24
N ILE A 2 -5.32 8.25 0.42
CA ILE A 2 -4.32 7.84 -0.57
C ILE A 2 -4.74 6.48 -1.11
N VAL A 3 -4.72 6.34 -2.43
CA VAL A 3 -4.95 5.06 -3.11
C VAL A 3 -3.60 4.61 -3.67
N LEU A 4 -3.19 3.40 -3.29
CA LEU A 4 -1.95 2.80 -3.78
C LEU A 4 -2.29 1.66 -4.73
N PHE A 5 -1.62 1.66 -5.87
CA PHE A 5 -1.72 0.59 -6.85
C PHE A 5 -0.31 0.08 -7.15
N ILE A 6 -0.12 -1.23 -7.02
CA ILE A 6 1.17 -1.88 -7.24
C ILE A 6 1.05 -2.86 -8.39
N ALA A 7 1.88 -2.68 -9.41
CA ALA A 7 1.98 -3.60 -10.53
C ALA A 7 3.29 -4.38 -10.40
N ASN A 8 3.21 -5.69 -10.24
CA ASN A 8 4.38 -6.55 -10.10
C ASN A 8 4.74 -7.15 -11.45
N SER A 9 5.93 -6.82 -11.93
CA SER A 9 6.42 -7.29 -13.22
C SER A 9 6.73 -8.78 -13.16
N GLY A 10 6.27 -9.54 -14.16
CA GLY A 10 6.61 -10.95 -14.29
C GLY A 10 5.73 -11.92 -13.50
N TYR A 11 4.91 -11.42 -12.60
CA TYR A 11 4.07 -12.29 -11.75
C TYR A 11 2.58 -12.11 -11.99
N GLY A 12 2.19 -11.11 -12.75
CA GLY A 12 0.78 -10.81 -12.99
C GLY A 12 0.01 -10.47 -11.72
N VAL A 13 0.72 -10.17 -10.64
CA VAL A 13 0.13 -9.89 -9.33
C VAL A 13 0.19 -8.39 -9.09
N GLY A 14 -0.93 -7.83 -8.71
CA GLY A 14 -1.01 -6.43 -8.35
C GLY A 14 -1.33 -6.26 -6.88
N GLY A 15 -1.38 -5.03 -6.46
CA GLY A 15 -1.88 -4.65 -5.16
C GLY A 15 -2.73 -3.40 -5.31
N PHE A 16 -3.83 -3.37 -4.58
CA PHE A 16 -4.72 -2.23 -4.53
C PHE A 16 -5.09 -1.97 -3.07
N TYR A 17 -4.72 -0.79 -2.58
CA TYR A 17 -4.88 -0.46 -1.17
C TYR A 17 -5.50 0.92 -1.03
N ILE A 18 -6.38 1.07 -0.04
CA ILE A 18 -6.93 2.36 0.35
C ILE A 18 -6.34 2.72 1.70
N CYS A 19 -5.70 3.88 1.78
CA CYS A 19 -5.05 4.36 2.99
C CYS A 19 -5.76 5.61 3.48
N GLU A 20 -6.40 5.51 4.64
CA GLU A 20 -7.15 6.61 5.24
C GLU A 20 -6.38 7.19 6.42
N TRP A 21 -6.26 8.51 6.45
CA TRP A 21 -5.66 9.17 7.61
C TRP A 21 -6.66 9.22 8.75
N ILE A 22 -6.30 8.63 9.88
CA ILE A 22 -7.12 8.63 11.09
C ILE A 22 -6.55 9.65 12.05
N VAL A 23 -7.26 10.76 12.23
CA VAL A 23 -6.77 11.90 13.01
C VAL A 23 -6.48 11.52 14.46
N SER A 24 -7.35 10.73 15.07
CA SER A 24 -7.18 10.32 16.46
C SER A 24 -5.94 9.46 16.69
N ASP A 25 -5.57 8.67 15.70
CA ASP A 25 -4.43 7.76 15.79
C ASP A 25 -3.14 8.40 15.27
N LYS A 26 -3.26 9.51 14.55
CA LYS A 26 -2.15 10.17 13.84
C LYS A 26 -1.42 9.18 12.94
N ASN A 27 -2.19 8.35 12.25
CA ASN A 27 -1.66 7.28 11.42
C ASN A 27 -2.67 6.91 10.35
N TYR A 28 -2.23 6.10 9.39
CA TYR A 28 -3.09 5.60 8.32
C TYR A 28 -3.72 4.27 8.71
N ARG A 29 -4.98 4.10 8.32
CA ARG A 29 -5.61 2.80 8.26
C ARG A 29 -5.48 2.28 6.83
N VAL A 30 -4.86 1.12 6.66
CA VAL A 30 -4.64 0.52 5.36
C VAL A 30 -5.65 -0.60 5.15
N THR A 31 -6.43 -0.50 4.08
CA THR A 31 -7.38 -1.53 3.68
C THR A 31 -6.90 -2.13 2.37
N LYS A 32 -6.61 -3.43 2.39
CA LYS A 32 -6.23 -4.15 1.18
C LYS A 32 -7.51 -4.52 0.41
N MET A 33 -7.63 -3.99 -0.80
CA MET A 33 -8.73 -4.31 -1.69
C MET A 33 -8.40 -5.50 -2.58
N HIS A 34 -7.12 -5.61 -2.98
CA HIS A 34 -6.61 -6.69 -3.78
C HIS A 34 -5.11 -6.77 -3.59
N GLY A 35 -4.55 -7.97 -3.62
CA GLY A 35 -3.11 -8.13 -3.60
C GLY A 35 -2.68 -9.46 -3.00
N ASN A 36 -1.41 -9.79 -3.21
CA ASN A 36 -0.81 -11.00 -2.71
C ASN A 36 0.25 -10.63 -1.66
N GLU A 37 0.03 -11.02 -0.41
CA GLU A 37 0.89 -10.70 0.71
C GLU A 37 2.26 -11.35 0.61
N ASN A 38 2.41 -12.38 -0.22
CA ASN A 38 3.71 -12.99 -0.46
C ASN A 38 4.64 -12.09 -1.26
N TYR A 39 4.09 -11.12 -1.98
CA TYR A 39 4.87 -10.22 -2.83
C TYR A 39 4.86 -8.79 -2.33
N ASN A 40 3.74 -8.33 -1.79
CA ASN A 40 3.58 -6.94 -1.39
C ASN A 40 3.04 -6.83 0.03
N THR A 41 3.62 -5.92 0.80
CA THR A 41 3.16 -5.60 2.14
C THR A 41 3.17 -4.09 2.32
N ILE A 42 2.10 -3.55 2.86
CA ILE A 42 2.01 -2.14 3.22
C ILE A 42 2.02 -2.07 4.74
N THR A 43 2.97 -1.32 5.28
CA THR A 43 3.06 -1.10 6.73
C THR A 43 3.02 0.37 7.06
N THR A 44 2.60 0.67 8.27
CA THR A 44 2.63 2.02 8.82
C THR A 44 3.50 2.04 10.06
N ASP A 45 4.16 3.15 10.31
CA ASP A 45 4.93 3.30 11.54
C ASP A 45 4.24 4.31 12.48
N THR A 46 4.87 4.53 13.64
CA THR A 46 4.32 5.44 14.66
C THR A 46 4.35 6.90 14.24
N ASP A 47 5.10 7.24 13.21
CA ASP A 47 5.18 8.61 12.69
C ASP A 47 4.19 8.87 11.57
N GLY A 48 3.34 7.90 11.27
CA GLY A 48 2.34 8.04 10.23
C GLY A 48 2.88 7.88 8.82
N LYS A 49 3.98 7.19 8.64
CA LYS A 49 4.55 6.91 7.32
C LYS A 49 3.98 5.62 6.76
N LEU A 50 3.83 5.60 5.44
CA LEU A 50 3.45 4.40 4.71
C LEU A 50 4.70 3.82 4.06
N ASP A 51 4.96 2.54 4.35
CA ASP A 51 6.07 1.82 3.75
C ASP A 51 5.51 0.74 2.83
N VAL A 52 6.01 0.70 1.61
CA VAL A 52 5.65 -0.32 0.63
C VAL A 52 6.83 -1.27 0.51
N ILE A 53 6.60 -2.52 0.83
CA ILE A 53 7.61 -3.58 0.75
C ILE A 53 7.17 -4.55 -0.34
N SER A 54 8.03 -4.75 -1.33
CA SER A 54 7.76 -5.68 -2.41
C SER A 54 8.96 -6.59 -2.61
N THR A 55 8.70 -7.90 -2.73
CA THR A 55 9.73 -8.90 -3.00
C THR A 55 9.89 -9.20 -4.48
N ALA A 56 9.13 -8.51 -5.33
CA ALA A 56 9.19 -8.64 -6.77
C ALA A 56 9.40 -7.26 -7.40
N SER A 57 9.90 -7.23 -8.64
CA SER A 57 9.99 -5.98 -9.38
C SER A 57 8.60 -5.37 -9.49
N SER A 58 8.46 -4.11 -9.12
CA SER A 58 7.16 -3.48 -9.06
C SER A 58 7.21 -2.02 -9.44
N HIS A 59 6.06 -1.54 -9.90
CA HIS A 59 5.79 -0.11 -10.07
C HIS A 59 4.70 0.27 -9.08
N VAL A 60 4.90 1.34 -8.34
CA VAL A 60 3.95 1.82 -7.35
C VAL A 60 3.37 3.14 -7.82
N PHE A 61 2.06 3.20 -7.87
CA PHE A 61 1.33 4.40 -8.23
C PHE A 61 0.53 4.85 -7.01
N ALA A 62 0.62 6.13 -6.69
CA ALA A 62 -0.13 6.71 -5.57
C ALA A 62 -1.00 7.84 -6.08
N MET A 63 -2.24 7.85 -5.65
CA MET A 63 -3.18 8.91 -5.97
C MET A 63 -3.74 9.47 -4.66
N VAL A 64 -3.66 10.79 -4.53
CA VAL A 64 -4.25 11.49 -3.38
C VAL A 64 -5.62 12.00 -3.77
N LEU A 65 -6.62 11.61 -3.00
CA LEU A 65 -8.00 12.03 -3.22
C LEU A 65 -8.46 13.04 -2.17
#